data_ae13ea291e42abd3c2b8e4947d6f2dfa
#
_entry.id   ae13ea291e42abd3c2b8e4947d6f2dfa
#
_cell.length_a   1.000
_cell.length_b   1.000
_cell.length_c   1.000
_cell.angle_alpha   90.00
_cell.angle_beta   90.00
_cell.angle_gamma   90.00
#
_symmetry.space_group_name_H-M   'P 1'
#
loop_
_entity.id
_entity.type
_entity.pdbx_description
1 polymer ?
#
loop_
_entity_poly.entity_id
_entity_poly.type
_entity_poly.pdbx_seq_one_letter_code
_entity_poly.pdbx_strand_id
1 'polypeptide(L)'
;NAFIKKEPVDQWLNTKDSTGKNLLEYFYEDQEKYGFAFQMNAFISRTKDILDMRKDNGTECPRKLNFVERSVFTDKNVFMECNYRIGNISEIEYNIYQRWFNVFSKQFNLEGDVYIYLKTSKDICNNRIMKRDRTGESGIPLDYLEELNKLHEEWLKREEENGIKVITID
;
A
#
# COMPACT_ATOMS: atom_id res chain seq x y z
N ASN A 1 -11.15 14.00 18.51
CA ASN A 1 -11.42 14.00 17.07
C ASN A 1 -10.39 13.13 16.36
N ALA A 2 -10.84 12.16 15.57
CA ALA A 2 -10.02 11.31 14.74
C ALA A 2 -10.08 11.77 13.27
N PHE A 3 -8.97 11.71 12.58
CA PHE A 3 -8.89 11.91 11.13
C PHE A 3 -8.78 10.54 10.45
N ILE A 4 -9.54 10.33 9.38
CA ILE A 4 -9.51 9.06 8.64
C ILE A 4 -9.16 9.38 7.19
N LYS A 5 -8.04 8.82 6.72
CA LYS A 5 -7.61 8.91 5.33
C LYS A 5 -7.76 7.54 4.66
N LYS A 6 -8.62 7.50 3.65
CA LYS A 6 -8.82 6.29 2.83
C LYS A 6 -7.67 6.11 1.85
N GLU A 7 -7.56 4.91 1.31
CA GLU A 7 -6.63 4.61 0.22
C GLU A 7 -6.84 5.55 -0.98
N PRO A 8 -5.79 6.10 -1.60
CA PRO A 8 -5.90 7.12 -2.66
C PRO A 8 -6.28 6.53 -4.04
N VAL A 9 -7.25 5.62 -4.07
CA VAL A 9 -7.70 4.93 -5.30
C VAL A 9 -8.16 5.92 -6.36
N ASP A 10 -8.87 6.99 -5.97
CA ASP A 10 -9.32 8.02 -6.90
C ASP A 10 -8.16 8.71 -7.62
N GLN A 11 -7.02 8.91 -6.93
CA GLN A 11 -5.81 9.46 -7.56
C GLN A 11 -5.27 8.48 -8.62
N TRP A 12 -5.30 7.17 -8.34
CA TRP A 12 -4.83 6.14 -9.27
C TRP A 12 -5.73 6.02 -10.50
N LEU A 13 -7.05 6.08 -10.32
CA LEU A 13 -8.04 6.08 -11.39
C LEU A 13 -8.00 7.36 -12.25
N ASN A 14 -7.51 8.46 -11.69
CA ASN A 14 -7.36 9.73 -12.41
C ASN A 14 -5.99 9.88 -13.10
N THR A 15 -5.03 9.00 -12.83
CA THR A 15 -3.76 8.93 -13.57
C THR A 15 -3.98 8.20 -14.89
N LYS A 16 -4.33 8.97 -15.94
CA LYS A 16 -4.78 8.47 -17.25
C LYS A 16 -3.84 8.89 -18.36
N ASP A 17 -3.78 8.07 -19.40
CA ASP A 17 -3.15 8.45 -20.67
C ASP A 17 -4.12 9.23 -21.59
N SER A 18 -3.66 9.52 -22.80
CA SER A 18 -4.44 10.24 -23.81
C SER A 18 -5.67 9.48 -24.32
N THR A 19 -5.75 8.17 -24.13
CA THR A 19 -6.91 7.33 -24.49
C THR A 19 -7.95 7.27 -23.41
N GLY A 20 -7.63 7.78 -22.21
CA GLY A 20 -8.50 7.75 -21.03
C GLY A 20 -8.31 6.52 -20.13
N LYS A 21 -7.42 5.58 -20.52
CA LYS A 21 -7.10 4.40 -19.72
C LYS A 21 -6.22 4.76 -18.54
N ASN A 22 -6.56 4.27 -17.34
CA ASN A 22 -5.85 4.63 -16.12
C ASN A 22 -4.73 3.63 -15.76
N LEU A 23 -3.83 4.06 -14.86
CA LEU A 23 -2.67 3.27 -14.44
C LEU A 23 -3.05 1.96 -13.74
N LEU A 24 -4.17 1.92 -13.01
CA LEU A 24 -4.64 0.71 -12.33
C LEU A 24 -5.12 -0.34 -13.35
N GLU A 25 -5.81 0.08 -14.41
CA GLU A 25 -6.20 -0.81 -15.53
C GLU A 25 -4.96 -1.38 -16.24
N TYR A 26 -3.96 -0.54 -16.51
CA TYR A 26 -2.69 -0.99 -17.06
C TYR A 26 -1.98 -1.99 -16.15
N PHE A 27 -1.94 -1.75 -14.86
CA PHE A 27 -1.34 -2.65 -13.88
C PHE A 27 -2.00 -4.03 -13.86
N TYR A 28 -3.35 -4.09 -13.88
CA TYR A 28 -4.04 -5.38 -13.88
C TYR A 28 -3.92 -6.15 -15.21
N GLU A 29 -3.73 -5.45 -16.33
CA GLU A 29 -3.54 -6.10 -17.63
C GLU A 29 -2.12 -6.65 -17.83
N ASP A 30 -1.11 -5.94 -17.32
CA ASP A 30 0.30 -6.30 -17.50
C ASP A 30 1.12 -5.83 -16.29
N GLN A 31 1.15 -6.70 -15.28
CA GLN A 31 1.82 -6.39 -14.01
C GLN A 31 3.34 -6.35 -14.15
N GLU A 32 3.93 -7.12 -15.06
CA GLU A 32 5.36 -7.10 -15.33
C GLU A 32 5.81 -5.74 -15.91
N LYS A 33 5.03 -5.20 -16.81
CA LYS A 33 5.34 -3.91 -17.46
C LYS A 33 5.03 -2.70 -16.59
N TYR A 34 3.91 -2.73 -15.86
CA TYR A 34 3.40 -1.56 -15.14
C TYR A 34 3.51 -1.68 -13.61
N GLY A 35 4.00 -2.81 -13.10
CA GLY A 35 4.13 -3.05 -11.65
C GLY A 35 4.97 -2.00 -10.95
N PHE A 36 6.16 -1.72 -11.46
CA PHE A 36 7.04 -0.71 -10.90
C PHE A 36 6.40 0.69 -10.93
N ALA A 37 5.84 1.10 -12.06
CA ALA A 37 5.18 2.40 -12.21
C ALA A 37 4.00 2.55 -11.23
N PHE A 38 3.20 1.48 -11.09
CA PHE A 38 2.09 1.48 -10.14
C PHE A 38 2.55 1.58 -8.68
N GLN A 39 3.56 0.79 -8.28
CA GLN A 39 4.10 0.83 -6.90
C GLN A 39 4.73 2.19 -6.57
N MET A 40 5.43 2.82 -7.51
CA MET A 40 5.95 4.18 -7.34
C MET A 40 4.83 5.19 -7.18
N ASN A 41 3.77 5.10 -8.00
CA ASN A 41 2.61 6.00 -7.90
C ASN A 41 1.86 5.81 -6.56
N ALA A 42 1.68 4.57 -6.09
CA ALA A 42 1.09 4.27 -4.80
C ALA A 42 1.90 4.89 -3.66
N PHE A 43 3.22 4.69 -3.66
CA PHE A 43 4.13 5.27 -2.66
C PHE A 43 4.07 6.80 -2.63
N ILE A 44 4.14 7.46 -3.79
CA ILE A 44 4.14 8.92 -3.89
C ILE A 44 2.80 9.50 -3.46
N SER A 45 1.68 8.91 -3.90
CA SER A 45 0.34 9.39 -3.55
C SER A 45 0.05 9.28 -2.05
N ARG A 46 0.44 8.17 -1.40
CA ARG A 46 0.32 7.99 0.04
C ARG A 46 1.23 8.96 0.81
N THR A 47 2.46 9.14 0.35
CA THR A 47 3.38 10.13 0.95
C THR A 47 2.76 11.52 0.90
N LYS A 48 2.22 11.93 -0.25
CA LYS A 48 1.53 13.21 -0.41
C LYS A 48 0.35 13.33 0.57
N ASP A 49 -0.48 12.32 0.66
CA ASP A 49 -1.64 12.31 1.54
C ASP A 49 -1.26 12.47 3.03
N ILE A 50 -0.18 11.81 3.48
CA ILE A 50 0.35 11.97 4.83
C ILE A 50 0.84 13.42 5.06
N LEU A 51 1.54 13.99 4.10
CA LEU A 51 2.07 15.35 4.21
C LEU A 51 0.94 16.39 4.21
N ASP A 52 -0.07 16.23 3.38
CA ASP A 52 -1.23 17.11 3.33
C ASP A 52 -2.04 17.02 4.64
N MET A 53 -2.30 15.81 5.13
CA MET A 53 -2.96 15.59 6.43
C MET A 53 -2.23 16.28 7.60
N ARG A 54 -0.89 16.30 7.56
CA ARG A 54 -0.10 17.00 8.60
C ARG A 54 -0.22 18.50 8.50
N LYS A 55 -0.29 19.07 7.31
CA LYS A 55 -0.53 20.51 7.10
C LYS A 55 -1.91 20.92 7.59
N ASP A 56 -2.94 20.15 7.26
CA ASP A 56 -4.33 20.43 7.63
C ASP A 56 -4.58 20.33 9.15
N ASN A 57 -3.83 19.48 9.84
CA ASN A 57 -3.95 19.31 11.29
C ASN A 57 -3.38 20.49 12.09
N GLY A 58 -2.61 21.42 11.47
CA GLY A 58 -2.04 22.60 12.10
C GLY A 58 -1.15 22.31 13.31
N THR A 59 -0.44 23.31 13.80
CA THR A 59 0.40 23.20 15.01
C THR A 59 -0.39 23.27 16.32
N GLU A 60 -1.70 23.60 16.26
CA GLU A 60 -2.50 23.94 17.45
C GLU A 60 -3.17 22.76 18.14
N CYS A 61 -3.16 21.55 17.56
CA CYS A 61 -3.76 20.38 18.20
C CYS A 61 -2.90 19.11 18.05
N PRO A 62 -1.87 18.91 18.89
CA PRO A 62 -0.90 17.83 18.76
C PRO A 62 -1.43 16.43 19.12
N ARG A 63 -2.72 16.25 19.41
CA ARG A 63 -3.30 14.99 19.91
C ARG A 63 -4.48 14.47 19.08
N LYS A 64 -4.51 14.73 17.77
CA LYS A 64 -5.49 14.09 16.89
C LYS A 64 -5.00 12.72 16.47
N LEU A 65 -5.83 11.69 16.66
CA LEU A 65 -5.58 10.37 16.09
C LEU A 65 -5.76 10.45 14.57
N ASN A 66 -4.77 10.00 13.85
CA ASN A 66 -4.79 9.91 12.39
C ASN A 66 -4.83 8.43 12.00
N PHE A 67 -5.91 8.01 11.36
CA PHE A 67 -6.02 6.68 10.79
C PHE A 67 -5.81 6.77 9.28
N VAL A 68 -4.91 5.97 8.75
CA VAL A 68 -4.67 5.84 7.31
C VAL A 68 -4.96 4.40 6.88
N GLU A 69 -5.67 4.24 5.78
CA GLU A 69 -5.89 2.92 5.18
C GLU A 69 -4.63 2.49 4.46
N ARG A 70 -3.94 1.48 5.02
CA ARG A 70 -2.60 1.04 4.63
C ARG A 70 -1.55 2.14 4.83
N SER A 71 -0.32 1.86 4.48
CA SER A 71 0.79 2.80 4.65
C SER A 71 1.84 2.58 3.56
N VAL A 72 2.76 3.51 3.43
CA VAL A 72 3.94 3.34 2.56
C VAL A 72 4.79 2.13 2.98
N PHE A 73 4.74 1.74 4.27
CA PHE A 73 5.40 0.53 4.77
C PHE A 73 4.69 -0.74 4.33
N THR A 74 3.35 -0.73 4.24
CA THR A 74 2.58 -1.82 3.63
C THR A 74 2.91 -1.95 2.15
N ASP A 75 2.97 -0.82 1.42
CA ASP A 75 3.34 -0.83 0.00
C ASP A 75 4.73 -1.45 -0.20
N LYS A 76 5.71 -1.08 0.62
CA LYS A 76 7.07 -1.61 0.56
C LYS A 76 7.16 -3.09 0.94
N ASN A 77 6.68 -3.44 2.14
CA ASN A 77 6.95 -4.73 2.76
C ASN A 77 6.01 -5.84 2.28
N VAL A 78 4.88 -5.47 1.67
CA VAL A 78 3.88 -6.41 1.19
C VAL A 78 3.75 -6.36 -0.33
N PHE A 79 3.28 -5.25 -0.89
CA PHE A 79 2.95 -5.20 -2.32
C PHE A 79 4.18 -5.15 -3.22
N MET A 80 5.15 -4.31 -2.91
CA MET A 80 6.41 -4.22 -3.67
C MET A 80 7.20 -5.51 -3.54
N GLU A 81 7.31 -6.05 -2.33
CA GLU A 81 7.97 -7.31 -2.04
C GLU A 81 7.30 -8.49 -2.77
N CYS A 82 5.96 -8.57 -2.75
CA CYS A 82 5.22 -9.60 -3.47
C CYS A 82 5.52 -9.55 -4.97
N ASN A 83 5.37 -8.38 -5.59
CA ASN A 83 5.61 -8.22 -7.03
C ASN A 83 7.07 -8.52 -7.42
N TYR A 84 8.04 -8.23 -6.54
CA TYR A 84 9.43 -8.63 -6.75
C TYR A 84 9.61 -10.15 -6.68
N ARG A 85 9.05 -10.81 -5.64
CA ARG A 85 9.18 -12.28 -5.46
C ARG A 85 8.57 -13.08 -6.60
N ILE A 86 7.45 -12.63 -7.15
CA ILE A 86 6.77 -13.30 -8.28
C ILE A 86 7.34 -12.91 -9.66
N GLY A 87 8.35 -12.03 -9.71
CA GLY A 87 9.05 -11.66 -10.94
C GLY A 87 8.42 -10.54 -11.76
N ASN A 88 7.35 -9.90 -11.28
CA ASN A 88 6.73 -8.73 -11.95
C ASN A 88 7.59 -7.46 -11.87
N ILE A 89 8.53 -7.42 -10.94
CA ILE A 89 9.45 -6.30 -10.73
C ILE A 89 10.87 -6.84 -10.75
N SER A 90 11.71 -6.27 -11.60
CA SER A 90 13.11 -6.64 -11.71
C SER A 90 13.92 -6.19 -10.48
N GLU A 91 15.07 -6.82 -10.27
CA GLU A 91 15.98 -6.48 -9.16
C GLU A 91 16.42 -5.01 -9.21
N ILE A 92 16.67 -4.47 -10.41
CA ILE A 92 17.07 -3.06 -10.55
C ILE A 92 15.96 -2.09 -10.17
N GLU A 93 14.71 -2.37 -10.53
CA GLU A 93 13.54 -1.57 -10.17
C GLU A 93 13.27 -1.65 -8.66
N TYR A 94 13.39 -2.87 -8.08
CA TYR A 94 13.28 -3.07 -6.64
C TYR A 94 14.32 -2.24 -5.88
N ASN A 95 15.58 -2.27 -6.32
CA ASN A 95 16.67 -1.50 -5.70
C ASN A 95 16.46 0.02 -5.83
N ILE A 96 15.92 0.50 -6.97
CA ILE A 96 15.54 1.90 -7.16
C ILE A 96 14.44 2.29 -6.16
N TYR A 97 13.37 1.47 -6.06
CA TYR A 97 12.29 1.70 -5.10
C TYR A 97 12.80 1.77 -3.66
N GLN A 98 13.63 0.81 -3.23
CA GLN A 98 14.22 0.79 -1.88
C GLN A 98 15.02 2.06 -1.58
N ARG A 99 15.78 2.56 -2.56
CA ARG A 99 16.55 3.81 -2.42
C ARG A 99 15.62 5.01 -2.20
N TRP A 100 14.60 5.18 -3.02
CA TRP A 100 13.62 6.26 -2.86
C TRP A 100 12.86 6.14 -1.54
N PHE A 101 12.39 4.94 -1.21
CA PHE A 101 11.71 4.69 0.05
C PHE A 101 12.55 5.12 1.25
N ASN A 102 13.84 4.71 1.30
CA ASN A 102 14.73 5.02 2.40
C ASN A 102 15.00 6.54 2.54
N VAL A 103 15.08 7.25 1.43
CA VAL A 103 15.24 8.72 1.44
C VAL A 103 13.97 9.39 1.96
N PHE A 104 12.81 9.07 1.38
CA PHE A 104 11.54 9.74 1.70
C PHE A 104 11.01 9.37 3.09
N SER A 105 11.11 8.11 3.51
CA SER A 105 10.62 7.69 4.83
C SER A 105 11.35 8.41 5.96
N LYS A 106 12.68 8.60 5.81
CA LYS A 106 13.50 9.34 6.79
C LYS A 106 13.26 10.84 6.71
N GLN A 107 13.27 11.40 5.49
CA GLN A 107 13.12 12.85 5.28
C GLN A 107 11.77 13.36 5.80
N PHE A 108 10.72 12.59 5.64
CA PHE A 108 9.35 12.98 5.99
C PHE A 108 8.80 12.28 7.23
N ASN A 109 9.60 11.44 7.90
CA ASN A 109 9.18 10.68 9.08
C ASN A 109 7.83 9.98 8.85
N LEU A 110 7.77 9.06 7.87
CA LEU A 110 6.53 8.43 7.41
C LEU A 110 6.08 7.24 8.28
N GLU A 111 6.82 6.93 9.34
CA GLU A 111 6.50 5.82 10.24
C GLU A 111 5.19 6.06 10.97
N GLY A 112 4.46 4.97 11.20
CA GLY A 112 3.25 4.96 12.02
C GLY A 112 3.58 4.58 13.46
N ASP A 113 2.83 5.13 14.42
CA ASP A 113 2.98 4.82 15.84
C ASP A 113 2.41 3.44 16.21
N VAL A 114 1.38 3.00 15.47
CA VAL A 114 0.66 1.74 15.72
C VAL A 114 0.16 1.17 14.40
N TYR A 115 0.28 -0.14 14.21
CA TYR A 115 -0.37 -0.85 13.12
C TYR A 115 -1.60 -1.59 13.62
N ILE A 116 -2.72 -1.44 12.92
CA ILE A 116 -3.95 -2.21 13.16
C ILE A 116 -4.11 -3.18 11.98
N TYR A 117 -3.96 -4.46 12.26
CA TYR A 117 -4.06 -5.53 11.28
C TYR A 117 -5.43 -6.18 11.32
N LEU A 118 -6.23 -5.97 10.28
CA LEU A 118 -7.49 -6.68 10.07
C LEU A 118 -7.16 -8.02 9.39
N LYS A 119 -6.96 -9.06 10.20
CA LYS A 119 -6.60 -10.38 9.71
C LYS A 119 -7.81 -11.01 9.02
N THR A 120 -7.60 -11.50 7.81
CA THR A 120 -8.70 -12.07 7.00
C THR A 120 -8.13 -13.18 6.11
N SER A 121 -8.81 -14.31 6.04
CA SER A 121 -8.38 -15.43 5.18
C SER A 121 -8.45 -15.07 3.70
N LYS A 122 -7.61 -15.72 2.88
CA LYS A 122 -7.59 -15.54 1.43
C LYS A 122 -8.96 -15.77 0.79
N ASP A 123 -9.74 -16.74 1.29
CA ASP A 123 -11.07 -17.06 0.74
C ASP A 123 -12.07 -15.93 0.99
N ILE A 124 -12.05 -15.34 2.18
CA ILE A 124 -12.87 -14.17 2.51
C ILE A 124 -12.43 -12.97 1.69
N CYS A 125 -11.11 -12.75 1.53
CA CYS A 125 -10.57 -11.70 0.67
C CYS A 125 -11.04 -11.85 -0.77
N ASN A 126 -10.92 -13.06 -1.34
CA ASN A 126 -11.39 -13.36 -2.68
C ASN A 126 -12.89 -13.09 -2.85
N ASN A 127 -13.72 -13.58 -1.92
CA ASN A 127 -15.15 -13.32 -1.94
C ASN A 127 -15.49 -11.82 -1.89
N ARG A 128 -14.74 -11.04 -1.10
CA ARG A 128 -14.91 -9.58 -1.03
C ARG A 128 -14.49 -8.90 -2.33
N ILE A 129 -13.42 -9.36 -2.99
CA ILE A 129 -12.97 -8.86 -4.30
C ILE A 129 -14.05 -9.11 -5.34
N MET A 130 -14.56 -10.34 -5.44
CA MET A 130 -15.63 -10.71 -6.38
C MET A 130 -16.90 -9.89 -6.15
N LYS A 131 -17.29 -9.68 -4.88
CA LYS A 131 -18.46 -8.88 -4.52
C LYS A 131 -18.30 -7.39 -4.84
N ARG A 132 -17.08 -6.86 -4.73
CA ARG A 132 -16.76 -5.46 -5.03
C ARG A 132 -16.79 -5.18 -6.52
N ASP A 133 -16.50 -6.17 -7.34
CA ASP A 133 -16.55 -6.14 -8.82
C ASP A 133 -15.83 -4.93 -9.44
N ARG A 134 -14.63 -4.62 -8.95
CA ARG A 134 -13.81 -3.57 -9.54
C ARG A 134 -13.14 -4.09 -10.82
N THR A 135 -13.19 -3.29 -11.89
CA THR A 135 -12.57 -3.60 -13.18
C THR A 135 -11.10 -4.03 -13.01
N GLY A 136 -10.75 -5.19 -13.56
CA GLY A 136 -9.40 -5.77 -13.52
C GLY A 136 -9.11 -6.65 -12.30
N GLU A 137 -9.91 -6.62 -11.23
CA GLU A 137 -9.65 -7.39 -10.01
C GLU A 137 -10.18 -8.84 -10.06
N SER A 138 -11.09 -9.16 -10.96
CA SER A 138 -11.73 -10.49 -11.03
C SER A 138 -10.77 -11.64 -11.38
N GLY A 139 -9.58 -11.33 -11.88
CA GLY A 139 -8.54 -12.29 -12.24
C GLY A 139 -7.42 -12.47 -11.21
N ILE A 140 -7.53 -11.91 -10.01
CA ILE A 140 -6.48 -12.00 -8.98
C ILE A 140 -6.36 -13.46 -8.50
N PRO A 141 -5.19 -14.12 -8.66
CA PRO A 141 -5.01 -15.51 -8.25
C PRO A 141 -5.07 -15.67 -6.72
N LEU A 142 -5.61 -16.80 -6.25
CA LEU A 142 -5.63 -17.13 -4.81
C LEU A 142 -4.23 -17.23 -4.21
N ASP A 143 -3.26 -17.74 -4.97
CA ASP A 143 -1.86 -17.84 -4.51
C ASP A 143 -1.24 -16.46 -4.28
N TYR A 144 -1.63 -15.46 -5.08
CA TYR A 144 -1.22 -14.08 -4.85
C TYR A 144 -1.79 -13.52 -3.53
N LEU A 145 -3.07 -13.80 -3.24
CA LEU A 145 -3.68 -13.39 -1.97
C LEU A 145 -3.05 -14.10 -0.76
N GLU A 146 -2.65 -15.35 -0.93
CA GLU A 146 -1.93 -16.12 0.10
C GLU A 146 -0.55 -15.52 0.38
N GLU A 147 0.21 -15.19 -0.67
CA GLU A 147 1.53 -14.54 -0.51
C GLU A 147 1.39 -13.16 0.14
N LEU A 148 0.36 -12.36 -0.22
CA LEU A 148 0.10 -11.10 0.46
C LEU A 148 -0.19 -11.29 1.95
N ASN A 149 -0.99 -12.29 2.33
CA ASN A 149 -1.26 -12.58 3.74
C ASN A 149 0.01 -12.97 4.50
N LYS A 150 0.81 -13.85 3.92
CA LYS A 150 2.10 -14.27 4.48
C LYS A 150 3.04 -13.08 4.69
N LEU A 151 3.15 -12.22 3.70
CA LEU A 151 3.99 -11.01 3.78
C LEU A 151 3.51 -10.03 4.85
N HIS A 152 2.20 -9.86 5.03
CA HIS A 152 1.66 -9.06 6.14
C HIS A 152 2.08 -9.64 7.49
N GLU A 153 1.94 -10.94 7.68
CA GLU A 153 2.28 -11.59 8.95
C GLU A 153 3.79 -11.55 9.22
N GLU A 154 4.63 -11.81 8.21
CA GLU A 154 6.09 -11.71 8.32
C GLU A 154 6.54 -10.28 8.66
N TRP A 155 5.98 -9.29 7.98
CA TRP A 155 6.31 -7.88 8.23
C TRP A 155 5.86 -7.43 9.61
N LEU A 156 4.59 -7.63 9.97
CA LEU A 156 4.04 -7.14 11.24
C LEU A 156 4.68 -7.82 12.45
N LYS A 157 5.01 -9.10 12.35
CA LYS A 157 5.80 -9.80 13.39
C LYS A 157 7.17 -9.15 13.59
N ARG A 158 7.86 -8.81 12.51
CA ARG A 158 9.15 -8.10 12.58
C ARG A 158 9.00 -6.70 13.20
N GLU A 159 7.93 -5.99 12.90
CA GLU A 159 7.66 -4.69 13.52
C GLU A 159 7.40 -4.81 15.04
N GLU A 160 6.67 -5.86 15.48
CA GLU A 160 6.50 -6.15 16.91
C GLU A 160 7.84 -6.46 17.60
N GLU A 161 8.70 -7.25 16.96
CA GLU A 161 10.05 -7.56 17.46
C GLU A 161 10.92 -6.28 17.56
N ASN A 162 10.69 -5.30 16.69
CA ASN A 162 11.33 -3.97 16.73
C ASN A 162 10.69 -3.00 17.74
N GLY A 163 9.66 -3.43 18.47
CA GLY A 163 8.99 -2.63 19.51
C GLY A 163 7.85 -1.74 19.01
N ILE A 164 7.45 -1.86 17.75
CA ILE A 164 6.26 -1.17 17.21
C ILE A 164 5.01 -1.92 17.66
N LYS A 165 4.02 -1.17 18.13
CA LYS A 165 2.75 -1.76 18.58
C LYS A 165 1.92 -2.23 17.38
N VAL A 166 1.56 -3.51 17.35
CA VAL A 166 0.62 -4.10 16.40
C VAL A 166 -0.63 -4.56 17.13
N ILE A 167 -1.80 -4.26 16.61
CA ILE A 167 -3.11 -4.71 17.11
C ILE A 167 -3.75 -5.56 16.03
N THR A 168 -3.86 -6.86 16.26
CA THR A 168 -4.53 -7.79 15.35
C THR A 168 -6.01 -7.93 15.71
N ILE A 169 -6.87 -7.80 14.71
CA ILE A 169 -8.32 -8.00 14.80
C ILE A 169 -8.70 -9.05 13.77
N ASP A 170 -9.26 -10.17 14.24
CA ASP A 170 -9.81 -11.27 13.41
C ASP A 170 -11.26 -10.99 13.01
#